data_f4bd7994f23a852c3d53387eae77d0a4
#
_entry.id   f4bd7994f23a852c3d53387eae77d0a4
#
_cell.length_a   1.000
_cell.length_b   1.000
_cell.length_c   1.000
_cell.angle_alpha   90.00
_cell.angle_beta   90.00
_cell.angle_gamma   90.00
#
_symmetry.space_group_name_H-M   'P 1'
#
loop_
_entity.id
_entity.type
_entity.pdbx_description
1 polymer ?
#
loop_
_entity_poly.entity_id
_entity_poly.type
_entity_poly.pdbx_seq_one_letter_code
_entity_poly.pdbx_strand_id
1 'polypeptide(L)'
;MEMESIMTNSGNNIKVAAIQMNCNPVGVKDIVQANIAKADRLVREAADKGANIVLLPELFERQYFCQERRYDYYEYAKTVDENDAVRHFTEVAGKLGIVIIVSFYERDINQFYNTVAVIDADGNNLGIYRKTHIPDDHYYQEKFYFVPGNTGFKVFDTRFGRIGVGICWDQWFPEAARIMALKGAEIIFYPTAIGSEPILECD
;
A
#
# COMPACT_ATOMS: atom_id res chain seq x y z
N MET A 1 -3.04 17.20 -1.63
CA MET A 1 -2.00 16.31 -2.18
C MET A 1 -0.72 17.13 -2.35
N GLU A 2 0.22 16.90 -1.46
CA GLU A 2 1.54 17.52 -1.59
C GLU A 2 2.42 16.59 -2.43
N MET A 3 3.13 17.16 -3.40
CA MET A 3 4.09 16.45 -4.23
C MET A 3 5.49 16.92 -3.86
N GLU A 4 6.29 16.02 -3.32
CA GLU A 4 7.71 16.29 -3.07
C GLU A 4 8.56 15.76 -4.24
N SER A 5 9.58 16.54 -4.59
CA SER A 5 10.58 16.18 -5.60
C SER A 5 11.86 15.73 -4.91
N ILE A 6 12.29 14.50 -5.17
CA ILE A 6 13.54 13.94 -4.63
C ILE A 6 14.57 13.86 -5.75
N MET A 7 15.78 14.34 -5.48
CA MET A 7 16.92 14.24 -6.40
C MET A 7 17.61 12.88 -6.25
N THR A 8 17.76 12.12 -7.33
CA THR A 8 18.61 10.93 -7.38
C THR A 8 20.00 11.27 -7.95
N ASN A 9 21.00 10.44 -7.67
CA ASN A 9 22.38 10.62 -8.14
C ASN A 9 22.54 10.61 -9.68
N SER A 10 21.47 10.30 -10.44
CA SER A 10 21.46 10.35 -11.91
C SER A 10 21.10 11.73 -12.49
N GLY A 11 20.91 12.74 -11.66
CA GLY A 11 20.52 14.09 -12.11
C GLY A 11 19.08 14.24 -12.58
N ASN A 12 18.28 13.21 -12.52
CA ASN A 12 16.86 13.24 -12.83
C ASN A 12 16.03 13.45 -11.55
N ASN A 13 15.16 14.44 -11.56
CA ASN A 13 14.18 14.62 -10.50
C ASN A 13 13.07 13.57 -10.63
N ILE A 14 12.93 12.71 -9.61
CA ILE A 14 11.82 11.77 -9.51
C ILE A 14 10.72 12.41 -8.67
N LYS A 15 9.52 12.51 -9.23
CA LYS A 15 8.35 13.00 -8.52
C LYS A 15 7.57 11.82 -7.94
N VAL A 16 7.34 11.86 -6.64
CA VAL A 16 6.51 10.88 -5.94
C VAL A 16 5.20 11.49 -5.48
N ALA A 17 4.14 10.71 -5.45
CA ALA A 17 2.86 11.13 -4.91
C ALA A 17 2.38 10.08 -3.89
N ALA A 18 2.04 10.52 -2.69
CA ALA A 18 1.30 9.74 -1.73
C ALA A 18 -0.17 10.14 -1.79
N ILE A 19 -1.04 9.19 -2.12
CA ILE A 19 -2.47 9.41 -2.14
C ILE A 19 -3.01 9.35 -0.73
N GLN A 20 -3.66 10.41 -0.31
CA GLN A 20 -4.42 10.44 0.93
C GLN A 20 -5.90 10.53 0.58
N MET A 21 -6.66 9.51 0.94
CA MET A 21 -8.09 9.44 0.68
C MET A 21 -8.82 8.81 1.86
N ASN A 22 -10.04 9.28 2.11
CA ASN A 22 -10.98 8.56 2.94
C ASN A 22 -11.69 7.49 2.09
N CYS A 23 -11.91 6.31 2.66
CA CYS A 23 -12.72 5.28 2.02
C CYS A 23 -14.22 5.68 2.02
N ASN A 24 -14.96 5.17 1.05
CA ASN A 24 -16.41 5.31 1.04
C ASN A 24 -17.03 4.61 2.27
N PRO A 25 -18.13 5.13 2.82
CA PRO A 25 -18.76 4.54 3.98
C PRO A 25 -19.33 3.14 3.69
N VAL A 26 -19.47 2.35 4.74
CA VAL A 26 -20.18 1.06 4.68
C VAL A 26 -21.61 1.28 4.17
N GLY A 27 -22.09 0.38 3.29
CA GLY A 27 -23.42 0.47 2.70
C GLY A 27 -23.47 1.07 1.29
N VAL A 28 -22.36 1.59 0.78
CA VAL A 28 -22.23 1.92 -0.64
C VAL A 28 -22.26 0.60 -1.43
N LYS A 29 -23.13 0.53 -2.44
CA LYS A 29 -23.17 -0.61 -3.34
C LYS A 29 -21.82 -0.76 -4.02
N ASP A 30 -21.23 -1.95 -3.94
CA ASP A 30 -19.92 -2.26 -4.48
C ASP A 30 -18.81 -1.30 -3.99
N ILE A 31 -18.61 -1.30 -2.68
CA ILE A 31 -17.67 -0.41 -1.99
C ILE A 31 -16.23 -0.52 -2.53
N VAL A 32 -15.82 -1.74 -2.95
CA VAL A 32 -14.47 -1.97 -3.50
C VAL A 32 -14.30 -1.20 -4.80
N GLN A 33 -15.23 -1.37 -5.74
CA GLN A 33 -15.18 -0.68 -7.03
C GLN A 33 -15.29 0.85 -6.86
N ALA A 34 -16.10 1.32 -5.92
CA ALA A 34 -16.22 2.74 -5.63
C ALA A 34 -14.90 3.35 -5.09
N ASN A 35 -14.18 2.60 -4.22
CA ASN A 35 -12.88 3.04 -3.70
C ASN A 35 -11.77 2.93 -4.75
N ILE A 36 -11.76 1.88 -5.58
CA ILE A 36 -10.84 1.76 -6.71
C ILE A 36 -11.03 2.92 -7.69
N ALA A 37 -12.26 3.24 -8.08
CA ALA A 37 -12.56 4.36 -8.98
C ALA A 37 -12.12 5.72 -8.38
N LYS A 38 -12.28 5.90 -7.07
CA LYS A 38 -11.80 7.10 -6.38
C LYS A 38 -10.27 7.18 -6.38
N ALA A 39 -9.59 6.07 -6.07
CA ALA A 39 -8.13 5.99 -6.12
C ALA A 39 -7.61 6.22 -7.56
N ASP A 40 -8.23 5.62 -8.58
CA ASP A 40 -7.86 5.80 -9.99
C ASP A 40 -7.88 7.27 -10.41
N ARG A 41 -8.94 8.00 -10.05
CA ARG A 41 -9.01 9.45 -10.33
C ARG A 41 -7.85 10.21 -9.71
N LEU A 42 -7.50 9.92 -8.45
CA LEU A 42 -6.39 10.58 -7.76
C LEU A 42 -5.02 10.18 -8.34
N VAL A 43 -4.86 8.92 -8.75
CA VAL A 43 -3.66 8.42 -9.44
C VAL A 43 -3.46 9.16 -10.76
N ARG A 44 -4.53 9.32 -11.57
CA ARG A 44 -4.47 10.09 -12.82
C ARG A 44 -4.14 11.56 -12.58
N GLU A 45 -4.74 12.17 -11.56
CA GLU A 45 -4.40 13.54 -11.18
C GLU A 45 -2.93 13.69 -10.78
N ALA A 46 -2.37 12.69 -10.07
CA ALA A 46 -0.94 12.66 -9.73
C ALA A 46 -0.06 12.51 -10.98
N ALA A 47 -0.45 11.63 -11.90
CA ALA A 47 0.26 11.44 -13.17
C ALA A 47 0.23 12.71 -14.03
N ASP A 48 -0.91 13.40 -14.14
CA ASP A 48 -1.05 14.67 -14.86
C ASP A 48 -0.16 15.79 -14.27
N LYS A 49 0.13 15.71 -12.96
CA LYS A 49 1.09 16.58 -12.27
C LYS A 49 2.55 16.12 -12.43
N GLY A 50 2.78 15.02 -13.15
CA GLY A 50 4.10 14.49 -13.47
C GLY A 50 4.67 13.54 -12.44
N ALA A 51 3.85 12.92 -11.60
CA ALA A 51 4.32 11.88 -10.69
C ALA A 51 4.86 10.68 -11.46
N ASN A 52 6.01 10.16 -11.03
CA ASN A 52 6.65 8.97 -11.57
C ASN A 52 6.26 7.72 -10.75
N ILE A 53 6.11 7.87 -9.44
CA ILE A 53 5.76 6.81 -8.51
C ILE A 53 4.60 7.27 -7.65
N VAL A 54 3.57 6.44 -7.52
CA VAL A 54 2.37 6.73 -6.74
C VAL A 54 2.17 5.66 -5.68
N LEU A 55 1.99 6.09 -4.44
CA LEU A 55 1.66 5.25 -3.29
C LEU A 55 0.17 5.37 -2.98
N LEU A 56 -0.55 4.25 -2.95
CA LEU A 56 -1.91 4.15 -2.44
C LEU A 56 -1.90 3.88 -0.92
N PRO A 57 -2.96 4.28 -0.18
CA PRO A 57 -3.05 4.01 1.26
C PRO A 57 -3.13 2.51 1.58
N GLU A 58 -2.78 2.15 2.79
CA GLU A 58 -2.92 0.78 3.31
C GLU A 58 -4.39 0.35 3.29
N LEU A 59 -4.68 -0.85 2.72
CA LEU A 59 -5.99 -1.51 2.69
C LEU A 59 -7.14 -0.62 2.15
N PHE A 60 -6.85 0.28 1.21
CA PHE A 60 -7.74 1.35 0.74
C PHE A 60 -9.03 0.87 0.06
N GLU A 61 -9.12 -0.41 -0.30
CA GLU A 61 -10.30 -0.97 -0.97
C GLU A 61 -11.57 -0.89 -0.12
N ARG A 62 -11.42 -0.78 1.21
CA ARG A 62 -12.52 -0.70 2.20
C ARG A 62 -12.13 0.24 3.33
N GLN A 63 -13.10 0.55 4.19
CA GLN A 63 -12.75 1.11 5.49
C GLN A 63 -11.84 0.16 6.25
N TYR A 64 -10.94 0.71 7.06
CA TYR A 64 -10.02 -0.06 7.87
C TYR A 64 -10.80 -0.95 8.85
N PHE A 65 -10.92 -2.23 8.51
CA PHE A 65 -11.79 -3.18 9.18
C PHE A 65 -11.17 -3.80 10.44
N CYS A 66 -9.87 -3.62 10.65
CA CYS A 66 -9.16 -4.22 11.79
C CYS A 66 -9.47 -3.56 13.15
N GLN A 67 -10.39 -2.61 13.19
CA GLN A 67 -10.93 -2.05 14.43
C GLN A 67 -11.84 -3.04 15.16
N GLU A 68 -12.38 -4.03 14.46
CA GLU A 68 -13.28 -5.04 14.98
C GLU A 68 -12.76 -6.45 14.68
N ARG A 69 -13.13 -7.44 15.50
CA ARG A 69 -12.85 -8.87 15.25
C ARG A 69 -14.10 -9.55 14.70
N ARG A 70 -14.14 -9.72 13.38
CA ARG A 70 -15.29 -10.31 12.70
C ARG A 70 -14.85 -11.38 11.70
N TYR A 71 -15.40 -12.58 11.82
CA TYR A 71 -15.06 -13.70 10.94
C TYR A 71 -15.52 -13.51 9.50
N ASP A 72 -16.61 -12.79 9.26
CA ASP A 72 -17.11 -12.48 7.91
C ASP A 72 -16.13 -11.60 7.10
N TYR A 73 -15.24 -10.87 7.74
CA TYR A 73 -14.24 -10.07 7.04
C TYR A 73 -13.11 -10.88 6.38
N TYR A 74 -12.97 -12.18 6.71
CA TYR A 74 -12.07 -13.07 5.99
C TYR A 74 -12.47 -13.25 4.51
N GLU A 75 -13.75 -13.06 4.17
CA GLU A 75 -14.25 -13.10 2.80
C GLU A 75 -13.73 -11.94 1.92
N TYR A 76 -13.19 -10.88 2.53
CA TYR A 76 -12.61 -9.74 1.81
C TYR A 76 -11.28 -10.07 1.15
N ALA A 77 -10.56 -11.07 1.68
CA ALA A 77 -9.25 -11.43 1.20
C ALA A 77 -9.31 -12.08 -0.20
N LYS A 78 -8.39 -11.69 -1.07
CA LYS A 78 -8.25 -12.22 -2.43
C LYS A 78 -6.82 -12.67 -2.66
N THR A 79 -6.63 -13.62 -3.58
CA THR A 79 -5.29 -13.89 -4.09
C THR A 79 -4.77 -12.69 -4.88
N VAL A 80 -3.46 -12.59 -5.09
CA VAL A 80 -2.85 -11.50 -5.89
C VAL A 80 -3.53 -11.36 -7.25
N ASP A 81 -3.75 -12.50 -7.94
CA ASP A 81 -4.30 -12.52 -9.29
C ASP A 81 -5.81 -12.22 -9.35
N GLU A 82 -6.53 -12.49 -8.25
CA GLU A 82 -7.97 -12.23 -8.15
C GLU A 82 -8.30 -10.84 -7.61
N ASN A 83 -7.32 -10.13 -7.04
CA ASN A 83 -7.58 -8.84 -6.42
C ASN A 83 -7.90 -7.77 -7.48
N ASP A 84 -9.05 -7.11 -7.30
CA ASP A 84 -9.57 -6.14 -8.26
C ASP A 84 -8.69 -4.89 -8.38
N ALA A 85 -8.15 -4.40 -7.25
CA ALA A 85 -7.27 -3.23 -7.26
C ALA A 85 -5.93 -3.55 -7.94
N VAL A 86 -5.32 -4.69 -7.65
CA VAL A 86 -4.06 -5.10 -8.30
C VAL A 86 -4.25 -5.19 -9.81
N ARG A 87 -5.31 -5.86 -10.28
CA ARG A 87 -5.61 -5.98 -11.72
C ARG A 87 -5.84 -4.62 -12.36
N HIS A 88 -6.67 -3.77 -11.73
CA HIS A 88 -6.99 -2.44 -12.25
C HIS A 88 -5.73 -1.57 -12.37
N PHE A 89 -4.94 -1.49 -11.31
CA PHE A 89 -3.74 -0.63 -11.30
C PHE A 89 -2.58 -1.19 -12.12
N THR A 90 -2.54 -2.48 -12.42
CA THR A 90 -1.65 -3.07 -13.42
C THR A 90 -1.88 -2.44 -14.81
N GLU A 91 -3.15 -2.34 -15.22
CA GLU A 91 -3.47 -1.68 -16.49
C GLU A 91 -3.21 -0.17 -16.46
N VAL A 92 -3.54 0.49 -15.34
CA VAL A 92 -3.37 1.94 -15.19
C VAL A 92 -1.89 2.31 -15.20
N ALA A 93 -1.04 1.57 -14.51
CA ALA A 93 0.41 1.78 -14.48
C ALA A 93 1.01 1.73 -15.89
N GLY A 94 0.69 0.68 -16.66
CA GLY A 94 1.15 0.53 -18.04
C GLY A 94 0.63 1.63 -18.98
N LYS A 95 -0.63 2.05 -18.81
CA LYS A 95 -1.23 3.13 -19.65
C LYS A 95 -0.65 4.50 -19.36
N LEU A 96 -0.34 4.79 -18.09
CA LEU A 96 0.19 6.10 -17.65
C LEU A 96 1.71 6.17 -17.66
N GLY A 97 2.40 5.04 -17.72
CA GLY A 97 3.86 4.96 -17.64
C GLY A 97 4.43 5.32 -16.27
N ILE A 98 3.73 4.99 -15.19
CA ILE A 98 4.09 5.30 -13.81
C ILE A 98 4.15 4.04 -12.94
N VAL A 99 4.96 4.07 -11.88
CA VAL A 99 4.97 3.01 -10.87
C VAL A 99 3.82 3.21 -9.90
N ILE A 100 3.08 2.15 -9.57
CA ILE A 100 2.00 2.21 -8.59
C ILE A 100 2.22 1.14 -7.50
N ILE A 101 2.16 1.57 -6.24
CA ILE A 101 2.27 0.73 -5.05
C ILE A 101 0.86 0.50 -4.51
N VAL A 102 0.38 -0.75 -4.59
CA VAL A 102 -1.02 -1.14 -4.32
C VAL A 102 -1.09 -2.00 -3.08
N SER A 103 -1.72 -1.51 -2.02
CA SER A 103 -1.97 -2.28 -0.79
C SER A 103 -3.31 -2.98 -0.84
N PHE A 104 -3.36 -4.24 -0.38
CA PHE A 104 -4.57 -5.04 -0.38
C PHE A 104 -4.54 -6.16 0.68
N TYR A 105 -5.71 -6.74 0.96
CA TYR A 105 -5.87 -7.90 1.83
C TYR A 105 -5.68 -9.19 1.03
N GLU A 106 -4.56 -9.87 1.28
CA GLU A 106 -4.17 -11.08 0.55
C GLU A 106 -4.63 -12.35 1.26
N ARG A 107 -5.11 -13.31 0.46
CA ARG A 107 -5.24 -14.72 0.84
C ARG A 107 -4.25 -15.56 0.03
N ASP A 108 -3.41 -16.32 0.74
CA ASP A 108 -2.50 -17.29 0.15
C ASP A 108 -2.79 -18.67 0.77
N ILE A 109 -3.47 -19.52 0.02
CA ILE A 109 -3.97 -20.83 0.47
C ILE A 109 -4.85 -20.65 1.73
N ASN A 110 -4.30 -20.93 2.90
CA ASN A 110 -4.98 -20.88 4.21
C ASN A 110 -4.44 -19.77 5.12
N GLN A 111 -3.62 -18.88 4.59
CA GLN A 111 -3.05 -17.76 5.34
C GLN A 111 -3.49 -16.43 4.75
N PHE A 112 -3.53 -15.43 5.61
CA PHE A 112 -4.01 -14.11 5.27
C PHE A 112 -2.93 -13.08 5.62
N TYR A 113 -2.70 -12.13 4.72
CA TYR A 113 -1.64 -11.15 4.85
C TYR A 113 -2.12 -9.73 4.53
N ASN A 114 -1.52 -8.77 5.19
CA ASN A 114 -1.54 -7.38 4.75
C ASN A 114 -0.39 -7.21 3.74
N THR A 115 -0.71 -6.93 2.49
CA THR A 115 0.21 -7.09 1.37
C THR A 115 0.23 -5.85 0.49
N VAL A 116 1.39 -5.61 -0.11
CA VAL A 116 1.59 -4.61 -1.17
C VAL A 116 2.08 -5.31 -2.42
N ALA A 117 1.48 -4.99 -3.56
CA ALA A 117 2.03 -5.27 -4.88
C ALA A 117 2.73 -4.03 -5.43
N VAL A 118 3.90 -4.20 -6.04
CA VAL A 118 4.63 -3.13 -6.73
C VAL A 118 4.49 -3.34 -8.22
N ILE A 119 3.84 -2.41 -8.89
CA ILE A 119 3.56 -2.47 -10.32
C ILE A 119 4.43 -1.44 -11.03
N ASP A 120 5.25 -1.88 -11.98
CA ASP A 120 6.15 -1.01 -12.73
C ASP A 120 5.41 -0.22 -13.82
N ALA A 121 6.09 0.76 -14.36
CA ALA A 121 5.58 1.70 -15.37
C ALA A 121 5.17 1.06 -16.72
N ASP A 122 5.54 -0.18 -16.96
CA ASP A 122 5.10 -0.97 -18.11
C ASP A 122 3.89 -1.88 -17.80
N GLY A 123 3.39 -1.85 -16.56
CA GLY A 123 2.32 -2.69 -16.09
C GLY A 123 2.78 -4.06 -15.56
N ASN A 124 4.08 -4.34 -15.49
CA ASN A 124 4.55 -5.57 -14.89
C ASN A 124 4.46 -5.52 -13.36
N ASN A 125 3.88 -6.55 -12.75
CA ASN A 125 3.94 -6.74 -11.31
C ASN A 125 5.32 -7.28 -10.92
N LEU A 126 6.15 -6.45 -10.29
CA LEU A 126 7.49 -6.78 -9.84
C LEU A 126 7.51 -7.74 -8.65
N GLY A 127 6.35 -8.02 -8.07
CA GLY A 127 6.16 -8.89 -6.93
C GLY A 127 5.52 -8.19 -5.74
N ILE A 128 5.48 -8.90 -4.61
CA ILE A 128 4.77 -8.47 -3.41
C ILE A 128 5.70 -8.36 -2.22
N TYR A 129 5.29 -7.52 -1.26
CA TYR A 129 5.79 -7.49 0.11
C TYR A 129 4.63 -7.72 1.07
N ARG A 130 4.80 -8.62 2.03
CA ARG A 130 3.83 -8.91 3.11
C ARG A 130 4.31 -8.27 4.40
N LYS A 131 3.45 -7.51 5.07
CA LYS A 131 3.73 -6.78 6.31
C LYS A 131 4.36 -7.71 7.35
N THR A 132 5.53 -7.36 7.82
CA THR A 132 6.30 -8.17 8.77
C THR A 132 5.81 -7.95 10.20
N HIS A 133 5.60 -6.70 10.60
CA HIS A 133 5.22 -6.34 11.95
C HIS A 133 3.71 -6.07 12.01
N ILE A 134 2.98 -7.00 12.62
CA ILE A 134 1.52 -6.95 12.73
C ILE A 134 1.12 -6.40 14.09
N PRO A 135 0.47 -5.24 14.18
CA PRO A 135 0.01 -4.68 15.44
C PRO A 135 -1.16 -5.48 16.02
N ASP A 136 -1.32 -5.40 17.35
CA ASP A 136 -2.48 -5.92 18.06
C ASP A 136 -2.75 -5.03 19.26
N ASP A 137 -3.43 -3.94 19.01
CA ASP A 137 -3.78 -2.95 20.01
C ASP A 137 -5.21 -2.48 19.80
N HIS A 138 -5.71 -1.65 20.70
CA HIS A 138 -7.03 -1.04 20.60
C HIS A 138 -7.14 -0.29 19.25
N TYR A 139 -8.20 -0.56 18.49
CA TYR A 139 -8.41 -0.10 17.12
C TYR A 139 -7.46 -0.65 16.02
N TYR A 140 -6.44 -1.43 16.38
CA TYR A 140 -5.47 -2.03 15.44
C TYR A 140 -5.35 -3.53 15.68
N GLN A 141 -6.46 -4.27 15.62
CA GLN A 141 -6.52 -5.70 15.94
C GLN A 141 -6.12 -6.56 14.73
N GLU A 142 -4.99 -6.21 14.11
CA GLU A 142 -4.55 -6.83 12.86
C GLU A 142 -4.14 -8.30 13.04
N LYS A 143 -3.63 -8.71 14.20
CA LYS A 143 -3.28 -10.13 14.45
C LYS A 143 -4.48 -11.08 14.41
N PHE A 144 -5.70 -10.56 14.51
CA PHE A 144 -6.89 -11.39 14.28
C PHE A 144 -7.03 -11.81 12.82
N TYR A 145 -6.55 -10.99 11.87
CA TYR A 145 -6.71 -11.21 10.44
C TYR A 145 -5.44 -11.68 9.75
N PHE A 146 -4.29 -11.15 10.13
CA PHE A 146 -3.04 -11.33 9.39
C PHE A 146 -2.00 -12.11 10.19
N VAL A 147 -1.28 -12.96 9.49
CA VAL A 147 -0.05 -13.54 10.00
C VAL A 147 1.14 -12.67 9.58
N PRO A 148 2.27 -12.71 10.34
CA PRO A 148 3.49 -12.01 9.93
C PRO A 148 3.94 -12.41 8.52
N GLY A 149 4.37 -11.43 7.75
CA GLY A 149 4.84 -11.63 6.38
C GLY A 149 6.06 -12.54 6.30
N ASN A 150 6.12 -13.34 5.25
CA ASN A 150 7.17 -14.31 4.98
C ASN A 150 8.05 -13.97 3.76
N THR A 151 7.88 -12.76 3.20
CA THR A 151 8.64 -12.31 2.01
C THR A 151 10.02 -11.74 2.36
N GLY A 152 10.25 -11.42 3.63
CA GLY A 152 11.38 -10.59 4.06
C GLY A 152 11.28 -9.16 3.51
N PHE A 153 12.16 -8.27 3.97
CA PHE A 153 12.24 -6.91 3.43
C PHE A 153 12.84 -6.93 2.04
N LYS A 154 12.11 -6.39 1.07
CA LYS A 154 12.43 -6.38 -0.34
C LYS A 154 12.75 -4.98 -0.85
N VAL A 155 13.50 -4.95 -1.94
CA VAL A 155 13.74 -3.78 -2.78
C VAL A 155 13.34 -4.17 -4.20
N PHE A 156 12.69 -3.26 -4.89
CA PHE A 156 12.16 -3.46 -6.24
C PHE A 156 12.90 -2.53 -7.19
N ASP A 157 13.45 -3.07 -8.26
CA ASP A 157 14.06 -2.31 -9.34
C ASP A 157 12.95 -1.83 -10.28
N THR A 158 12.61 -0.56 -10.21
CA THR A 158 11.58 0.06 -11.03
C THR A 158 12.19 0.93 -12.12
N ARG A 159 11.39 1.30 -13.11
CA ARG A 159 11.81 2.25 -14.16
C ARG A 159 12.39 3.56 -13.60
N PHE A 160 11.95 3.99 -12.43
CA PHE A 160 12.32 5.30 -11.84
C PHE A 160 13.25 5.20 -10.64
N GLY A 161 13.89 4.05 -10.45
CA GLY A 161 14.85 3.84 -9.38
C GLY A 161 14.49 2.65 -8.50
N ARG A 162 15.35 2.38 -7.56
CA ARG A 162 15.23 1.25 -6.65
C ARG A 162 14.45 1.65 -5.41
N ILE A 163 13.30 1.02 -5.18
CA ILE A 163 12.41 1.36 -4.07
C ILE A 163 12.31 0.23 -3.04
N GLY A 164 12.27 0.60 -1.76
CA GLY A 164 11.87 -0.28 -0.67
C GLY A 164 10.40 -0.03 -0.30
N VAL A 165 9.70 -1.07 0.15
CA VAL A 165 8.34 -0.93 0.68
C VAL A 165 8.21 -1.70 1.98
N GLY A 166 7.84 -0.98 3.06
CA GLY A 166 7.28 -1.53 4.28
C GLY A 166 5.80 -1.18 4.38
N ILE A 167 5.09 -1.65 5.40
CA ILE A 167 3.68 -1.30 5.60
C ILE A 167 3.48 -0.80 7.02
N CYS A 168 2.97 0.42 7.15
CA CYS A 168 2.48 1.03 8.38
C CYS A 168 3.44 0.83 9.57
N TRP A 169 3.12 -0.07 10.50
CA TRP A 169 3.90 -0.33 11.71
C TRP A 169 5.34 -0.77 11.46
N ASP A 170 5.67 -1.32 10.27
CA ASP A 170 7.06 -1.64 9.90
C ASP A 170 7.98 -0.40 10.00
N GLN A 171 7.45 0.81 9.84
CA GLN A 171 8.22 2.06 9.97
C GLN A 171 8.81 2.30 11.37
N TRP A 172 8.23 1.67 12.40
CA TRP A 172 8.69 1.81 13.79
C TRP A 172 9.93 0.97 14.11
N PHE A 173 10.24 0.02 13.24
CA PHE A 173 11.36 -0.91 13.42
C PHE A 173 12.53 -0.48 12.53
N PRO A 174 13.62 0.07 13.12
CA PRO A 174 14.73 0.62 12.35
C PRO A 174 15.41 -0.42 11.46
N GLU A 175 15.32 -1.71 11.81
CA GLU A 175 15.84 -2.81 11.01
C GLU A 175 15.20 -2.87 9.62
N ALA A 176 13.91 -2.57 9.51
CA ALA A 176 13.18 -2.58 8.25
C ALA A 176 13.81 -1.59 7.25
N ALA A 177 13.90 -0.32 7.63
CA ALA A 177 14.51 0.71 6.79
C ALA A 177 15.99 0.44 6.52
N ARG A 178 16.75 -0.01 7.54
CA ARG A 178 18.18 -0.31 7.41
C ARG A 178 18.44 -1.43 6.42
N ILE A 179 17.68 -2.53 6.49
CA ILE A 179 17.82 -3.66 5.57
C ILE A 179 17.52 -3.23 4.13
N MET A 180 16.45 -2.46 3.91
CA MET A 180 16.09 -1.96 2.58
C MET A 180 17.14 -0.99 2.05
N ALA A 181 17.67 -0.09 2.87
CA ALA A 181 18.74 0.82 2.50
C ALA A 181 20.04 0.07 2.13
N LEU A 182 20.45 -0.94 2.93
CA LEU A 182 21.61 -1.79 2.63
C LEU A 182 21.43 -2.62 1.36
N LYS A 183 20.19 -2.94 0.97
CA LYS A 183 19.85 -3.57 -0.30
C LYS A 183 19.81 -2.57 -1.46
N GLY A 184 20.06 -1.30 -1.21
CA GLY A 184 20.19 -0.25 -2.21
C GLY A 184 18.87 0.48 -2.53
N ALA A 185 17.89 0.47 -1.63
CA ALA A 185 16.71 1.31 -1.78
C ALA A 185 17.10 2.79 -1.77
N GLU A 186 16.68 3.53 -2.77
CA GLU A 186 16.87 4.99 -2.89
C GLU A 186 15.71 5.75 -2.23
N ILE A 187 14.52 5.14 -2.26
CA ILE A 187 13.30 5.65 -1.63
C ILE A 187 12.62 4.48 -0.91
N ILE A 188 12.06 4.74 0.26
CA ILE A 188 11.29 3.75 1.02
C ILE A 188 9.88 4.29 1.22
N PHE A 189 8.88 3.48 0.88
CA PHE A 189 7.46 3.81 1.02
C PHE A 189 6.82 3.00 2.16
N TYR A 190 5.91 3.65 2.88
CA TYR A 190 5.12 3.01 3.93
C TYR A 190 3.63 3.37 3.75
N PRO A 191 2.85 2.61 2.96
CA PRO A 191 1.41 2.77 2.98
C PRO A 191 0.89 2.55 4.39
N THR A 192 -0.01 3.44 4.82
CA THR A 192 -0.40 3.52 6.23
C THR A 192 -1.89 3.80 6.34
N ALA A 193 -2.54 3.16 7.33
CA ALA A 193 -3.89 3.43 7.79
C ALA A 193 -3.84 3.80 9.29
N ILE A 194 -3.44 5.03 9.58
CA ILE A 194 -3.41 5.60 10.92
C ILE A 194 -4.48 6.68 11.00
N GLY A 195 -5.33 6.61 12.01
CA GLY A 195 -6.30 7.63 12.36
C GLY A 195 -5.85 8.47 13.57
N SER A 196 -6.64 9.48 13.91
CA SER A 196 -6.54 10.13 15.22
C SER A 196 -7.13 9.21 16.27
N GLU A 197 -6.37 8.91 17.31
CA GLU A 197 -6.92 8.23 18.47
C GLU A 197 -7.79 9.20 19.27
N PRO A 198 -8.94 8.74 19.82
CA PRO A 198 -9.68 9.57 20.75
C PRO A 198 -8.78 9.91 21.93
N ILE A 199 -8.80 11.17 22.34
CA ILE A 199 -8.13 11.59 23.58
C ILE A 199 -8.79 10.79 24.70
N LEU A 200 -8.07 9.82 25.26
CA LEU A 200 -8.47 9.19 26.49
C LEU A 200 -8.31 10.26 27.57
N GLU A 201 -9.44 10.81 28.06
CA GLU A 201 -9.43 11.59 29.29
C GLU A 201 -8.88 10.65 30.38
N CYS A 202 -7.67 10.91 30.81
CA CYS A 202 -7.11 10.23 31.97
C CYS A 202 -7.84 10.78 33.20
N ASP A 203 -8.77 9.97 33.77
CA ASP A 203 -9.37 10.22 35.08
C ASP A 203 -8.31 10.10 36.19
#